data_8c9e9ec95ff10e18d9aad2d2f3b5ef20
#
_entry.id   8c9e9ec95ff10e18d9aad2d2f3b5ef20
#
_cell.length_a   1.000
_cell.length_b   1.000
_cell.length_c   1.000
_cell.angle_alpha   90.00
_cell.angle_beta   90.00
_cell.angle_gamma   90.00
#
_symmetry.space_group_name_H-M   'P 1'
#
loop_
_entity.id
_entity.type
_entity.pdbx_description
1 polymer ?
#
loop_
_entity_poly.entity_id
_entity_poly.type
_entity_poly.pdbx_seq_one_letter_code
_entity_poly.pdbx_strand_id
1 'polypeptide(L)'
;VAGLCLCATAQVCAQSADSLTGMIEAPAVRVSQASYFMSTYAQLIPDSATEEEALYFAVDSGLVTRMPASSDAPITLGQLAGMCMRSFNIKGGIMFTLTKSDHHAFRELQAKGIIANNADPGQVISGLTALTIITDCINISKGGEV
;
A
#
# COMPACT_ATOMS: atom_id res chain seq x y z
N VAL A 1 -13.02 25.63 30.02
CA VAL A 1 -12.43 25.51 28.65
C VAL A 1 -11.64 24.21 28.47
N ALA A 2 -11.85 23.18 29.29
CA ALA A 2 -11.10 21.91 29.22
C ALA A 2 -11.87 20.77 28.53
N GLY A 3 -13.01 21.01 27.90
CA GLY A 3 -13.91 19.98 27.40
C GLY A 3 -13.84 19.67 25.89
N LEU A 4 -13.10 20.42 25.09
CA LEU A 4 -13.18 20.32 23.61
C LEU A 4 -12.07 19.47 22.95
N CYS A 5 -11.07 19.01 23.68
CA CYS A 5 -9.91 18.32 23.08
C CYS A 5 -10.05 16.79 23.02
N LEU A 6 -11.02 16.20 23.73
CA LEU A 6 -11.19 14.72 23.78
C LEU A 6 -11.98 14.14 22.60
N CYS A 7 -12.80 14.95 21.90
CA CYS A 7 -13.60 14.46 20.76
C CYS A 7 -12.80 14.29 19.47
N ALA A 8 -11.72 15.04 19.26
CA ALA A 8 -10.97 14.99 18.01
C ALA A 8 -10.14 13.71 17.87
N THR A 9 -9.59 13.18 18.96
CA THR A 9 -8.76 11.96 18.93
C THR A 9 -9.58 10.69 18.71
N ALA A 10 -10.82 10.65 19.19
CA ALA A 10 -11.71 9.52 18.99
C ALA A 10 -12.22 9.42 17.54
N GLN A 11 -12.42 10.55 16.86
CA GLN A 11 -12.84 10.58 15.46
C GLN A 11 -11.73 10.12 14.50
N VAL A 12 -10.48 10.47 14.77
CA VAL A 12 -9.33 10.06 13.94
C VAL A 12 -9.12 8.54 14.01
N CYS A 13 -9.19 7.96 15.20
CA CYS A 13 -9.09 6.49 15.35
C CYS A 13 -10.26 5.74 14.69
N ALA A 14 -11.45 6.31 14.66
CA ALA A 14 -12.61 5.70 14.01
C ALA A 14 -12.45 5.69 12.49
N GLN A 15 -11.97 6.79 11.88
CA GLN A 15 -11.78 6.88 10.43
C GLN A 15 -10.73 5.88 9.92
N SER A 16 -9.61 5.71 10.62
CA SER A 16 -8.58 4.74 10.22
C SER A 16 -9.07 3.29 10.34
N ALA A 17 -9.88 2.97 11.36
CA ALA A 17 -10.49 1.66 11.53
C ALA A 17 -11.51 1.35 10.43
N ASP A 18 -12.34 2.31 10.07
CA ASP A 18 -13.33 2.17 9.00
C ASP A 18 -12.67 2.00 7.63
N SER A 19 -11.60 2.75 7.35
CA SER A 19 -10.83 2.63 6.11
C SER A 19 -10.15 1.26 5.99
N LEU A 20 -9.60 0.75 7.09
CA LEU A 20 -9.00 -0.59 7.14
C LEU A 20 -10.05 -1.68 6.91
N THR A 21 -11.19 -1.58 7.59
CA THR A 21 -12.30 -2.53 7.43
C THR A 21 -12.80 -2.52 5.98
N GLY A 22 -13.02 -1.33 5.41
CA GLY A 22 -13.43 -1.18 4.02
C GLY A 22 -12.42 -1.76 3.03
N MET A 23 -11.13 -1.66 3.32
CA MET A 23 -10.10 -2.31 2.51
C MET A 23 -10.13 -3.83 2.63
N ILE A 24 -10.27 -4.38 3.84
CA ILE A 24 -10.28 -5.84 4.07
C ILE A 24 -11.48 -6.50 3.37
N GLU A 25 -12.63 -5.88 3.43
CA GLU A 25 -13.87 -6.38 2.84
C GLU A 25 -13.94 -6.17 1.32
N ALA A 26 -13.08 -5.35 0.75
CA ALA A 26 -13.10 -5.05 -0.67
C ALA A 26 -12.80 -6.29 -1.52
N PRO A 27 -13.67 -6.66 -2.46
CA PRO A 27 -13.40 -7.72 -3.43
C PRO A 27 -12.30 -7.32 -4.43
N ALA A 28 -12.12 -6.01 -4.63
CA ALA A 28 -11.08 -5.39 -5.43
C ALA A 28 -10.59 -4.13 -4.72
N VAL A 29 -9.33 -4.12 -4.29
CA VAL A 29 -8.74 -2.95 -3.62
C VAL A 29 -8.52 -1.84 -4.62
N ARG A 30 -8.90 -0.61 -4.24
CA ARG A 30 -8.62 0.60 -5.04
C ARG A 30 -7.20 1.09 -4.81
N VAL A 31 -6.63 1.74 -5.82
CA VAL A 31 -5.29 2.36 -5.69
C VAL A 31 -5.28 3.40 -4.58
N SER A 32 -6.36 4.18 -4.40
CA SER A 32 -6.51 5.16 -3.33
C SER A 32 -6.49 4.52 -1.93
N GLN A 33 -7.20 3.41 -1.73
CA GLN A 33 -7.19 2.67 -0.46
C GLN A 33 -5.79 2.13 -0.11
N ALA A 34 -5.12 1.50 -1.09
CA ALA A 34 -3.76 1.01 -0.89
C ALA A 34 -2.79 2.15 -0.58
N SER A 35 -2.91 3.29 -1.28
CA SER A 35 -2.10 4.49 -1.05
C SER A 35 -2.30 5.03 0.37
N TYR A 36 -3.55 5.15 0.82
CA TYR A 36 -3.87 5.60 2.17
C TYR A 36 -3.25 4.66 3.22
N PHE A 37 -3.54 3.36 3.13
CA PHE A 37 -3.04 2.39 4.10
C PHE A 37 -1.52 2.37 4.20
N MET A 38 -0.83 2.36 3.06
CA MET A 38 0.63 2.28 3.05
C MET A 38 1.29 3.58 3.49
N SER A 39 0.75 4.73 3.10
CA SER A 39 1.31 6.03 3.47
C SER A 39 1.09 6.37 4.94
N THR A 40 -0.07 6.01 5.51
CA THR A 40 -0.34 6.17 6.95
C THR A 40 0.49 5.20 7.79
N TYR A 41 0.58 3.93 7.37
CA TYR A 41 1.41 2.95 8.07
C TYR A 41 2.89 3.35 8.09
N ALA A 42 3.41 3.86 6.97
CA ALA A 42 4.78 4.36 6.88
C ALA A 42 4.97 5.73 7.54
N GLN A 43 3.93 6.29 8.16
CA GLN A 43 3.93 7.61 8.81
C GLN A 43 4.34 8.76 7.88
N LEU A 44 4.04 8.64 6.60
CA LEU A 44 4.34 9.65 5.59
C LEU A 44 3.23 10.71 5.49
N ILE A 45 2.01 10.34 5.84
CA ILE A 45 0.85 11.23 5.93
C ILE A 45 0.11 11.00 7.25
N PRO A 46 -0.66 11.98 7.76
CA PRO A 46 -1.45 11.79 8.98
C PRO A 46 -2.66 10.87 8.74
N ASP A 47 -3.12 10.19 9.80
CA ASP A 47 -4.30 9.31 9.77
C ASP A 47 -5.60 10.08 9.41
N SER A 48 -5.60 11.40 9.55
CA SER A 48 -6.71 12.28 9.18
C SER A 48 -6.79 12.58 7.69
N ALA A 49 -5.78 12.19 6.88
CA ALA A 49 -5.80 12.38 5.44
C ALA A 49 -6.92 11.55 4.78
N THR A 50 -7.42 12.02 3.66
CA THR A 50 -8.38 11.27 2.85
C THR A 50 -7.65 10.29 1.92
N GLU A 51 -8.38 9.29 1.41
CA GLU A 51 -7.83 8.36 0.41
C GLU A 51 -7.35 9.08 -0.86
N GLU A 52 -8.02 10.17 -1.24
CA GLU A 52 -7.67 10.96 -2.41
C GLU A 52 -6.37 11.75 -2.18
N GLU A 53 -6.24 12.40 -1.03
CA GLU A 53 -5.00 13.08 -0.62
C GLU A 53 -3.82 12.10 -0.55
N ALA A 54 -4.06 10.90 -0.01
CA ALA A 54 -3.06 9.83 0.03
C ALA A 54 -2.63 9.39 -1.38
N LEU A 55 -3.57 9.28 -2.32
CA LEU A 55 -3.25 8.95 -3.70
C LEU A 55 -2.40 10.03 -4.37
N TYR A 56 -2.76 11.31 -4.21
CA TYR A 56 -1.96 12.42 -4.74
C TYR A 56 -0.55 12.42 -4.15
N PHE A 57 -0.44 12.25 -2.83
CA PHE A 57 0.86 12.13 -2.17
C PHE A 57 1.67 10.94 -2.71
N ALA A 58 1.04 9.77 -2.89
CA ALA A 58 1.72 8.58 -3.38
C ALA A 58 2.23 8.72 -4.82
N VAL A 59 1.52 9.46 -5.67
CA VAL A 59 1.98 9.79 -7.03
C VAL A 59 3.11 10.82 -6.99
N ASP A 60 2.97 11.88 -6.22
CA ASP A 60 3.97 12.95 -6.12
C ASP A 60 5.30 12.45 -5.52
N SER A 61 5.21 11.59 -4.51
CA SER A 61 6.38 10.96 -3.89
C SER A 61 6.98 9.78 -4.68
N GLY A 62 6.35 9.38 -5.79
CA GLY A 62 6.82 8.27 -6.62
C GLY A 62 6.51 6.87 -6.06
N LEU A 63 5.68 6.76 -5.02
CA LEU A 63 5.19 5.46 -4.52
C LEU A 63 4.27 4.79 -5.53
N VAL A 64 3.46 5.57 -6.24
CA VAL A 64 2.67 5.15 -7.41
C VAL A 64 3.34 5.74 -8.65
N THR A 65 3.68 4.90 -9.61
CA THR A 65 4.45 5.30 -10.81
C THR A 65 3.63 6.11 -11.82
N ARG A 66 2.31 5.97 -11.77
CA ARG A 66 1.40 6.66 -12.69
C ARG A 66 0.06 6.94 -12.01
N MET A 67 -0.44 8.17 -12.15
CA MET A 67 -1.79 8.52 -11.73
C MET A 67 -2.81 7.58 -12.42
N PRO A 68 -3.68 6.90 -11.66
CA PRO A 68 -4.73 6.08 -12.23
C PRO A 68 -5.78 6.94 -12.96
N ALA A 69 -6.55 6.33 -13.86
CA ALA A 69 -7.62 7.03 -14.59
C ALA A 69 -8.73 7.54 -13.67
N SER A 70 -8.89 6.91 -12.51
CA SER A 70 -9.86 7.26 -11.47
C SER A 70 -9.30 6.88 -10.10
N SER A 71 -9.68 7.61 -9.04
CA SER A 71 -9.37 7.26 -7.65
C SER A 71 -9.95 5.89 -7.25
N ASP A 72 -11.03 5.48 -7.91
CA ASP A 72 -11.69 4.18 -7.70
C ASP A 72 -11.09 3.04 -8.55
N ALA A 73 -10.05 3.31 -9.35
CA ALA A 73 -9.41 2.29 -10.16
C ALA A 73 -8.87 1.16 -9.27
N PRO A 74 -9.12 -0.12 -9.62
CA PRO A 74 -8.58 -1.25 -8.86
C PRO A 74 -7.07 -1.31 -9.02
N ILE A 75 -6.39 -1.68 -7.93
CA ILE A 75 -4.94 -1.91 -7.96
C ILE A 75 -4.64 -3.30 -8.52
N THR A 76 -3.60 -3.40 -9.35
CA THR A 76 -3.10 -4.69 -9.80
C THR A 76 -2.02 -5.23 -8.85
N LEU A 77 -1.79 -6.52 -8.90
CA LEU A 77 -0.78 -7.19 -8.08
C LEU A 77 0.63 -6.63 -8.33
N GLY A 78 0.95 -6.31 -9.60
CA GLY A 78 2.22 -5.68 -9.97
C GLY A 78 2.37 -4.27 -9.39
N GLN A 79 1.31 -3.47 -9.44
CA GLN A 79 1.30 -2.12 -8.85
C GLN A 79 1.46 -2.17 -7.33
N LEU A 80 0.75 -3.09 -6.65
CA LEU A 80 0.90 -3.26 -5.20
C LEU A 80 2.34 -3.67 -4.84
N ALA A 81 2.93 -4.61 -5.58
CA ALA A 81 4.32 -5.03 -5.39
C ALA A 81 5.29 -3.83 -5.49
N GLY A 82 5.11 -2.99 -6.51
CA GLY A 82 5.89 -1.77 -6.68
C GLY A 82 5.75 -0.80 -5.52
N MET A 83 4.52 -0.56 -5.09
CA MET A 83 4.24 0.30 -3.94
C MET A 83 4.88 -0.25 -2.66
N CYS A 84 4.76 -1.54 -2.35
CA CYS A 84 5.37 -2.18 -1.19
C CYS A 84 6.89 -1.99 -1.17
N MET A 85 7.55 -2.32 -2.28
CA MET A 85 9.02 -2.21 -2.37
C MET A 85 9.51 -0.77 -2.15
N ARG A 86 8.78 0.22 -2.69
CA ARG A 86 9.14 1.64 -2.55
C ARG A 86 8.78 2.21 -1.18
N SER A 87 7.59 1.92 -0.66
CA SER A 87 7.12 2.46 0.64
C SER A 87 7.93 1.95 1.82
N PHE A 88 8.29 0.66 1.80
CA PHE A 88 9.04 0.03 2.89
C PHE A 88 10.55 -0.05 2.61
N ASN A 89 11.00 0.58 1.53
CA ASN A 89 12.42 0.59 1.12
C ASN A 89 13.05 -0.80 1.11
N ILE A 90 12.30 -1.79 0.62
CA ILE A 90 12.76 -3.17 0.54
C ILE A 90 13.88 -3.26 -0.49
N LYS A 91 15.01 -3.85 -0.11
CA LYS A 91 16.13 -4.06 -1.00
C LYS A 91 15.79 -5.10 -2.06
N GLY A 92 15.89 -4.72 -3.31
CA GLY A 92 15.75 -5.60 -4.46
C GLY A 92 17.07 -5.85 -5.17
N GLY A 93 17.03 -6.69 -6.21
CA GLY A 93 18.16 -6.92 -7.09
C GLY A 93 18.53 -5.69 -7.93
N ILE A 94 19.59 -5.84 -8.73
CA ILE A 94 20.17 -4.74 -9.53
C ILE A 94 19.11 -4.08 -10.44
N MET A 95 18.26 -4.88 -11.08
CA MET A 95 17.26 -4.37 -12.02
C MET A 95 16.18 -3.52 -11.32
N PHE A 96 15.71 -3.93 -10.14
CA PHE A 96 14.78 -3.10 -9.36
C PHE A 96 15.47 -1.84 -8.85
N THR A 97 16.72 -1.93 -8.39
CA THR A 97 17.48 -0.78 -7.89
C THR A 97 17.66 0.29 -8.96
N LEU A 98 17.87 -0.10 -10.21
CA LEU A 98 18.04 0.82 -11.34
C LEU A 98 16.73 1.40 -11.84
N THR A 99 15.67 0.59 -11.94
CA THR A 99 14.43 0.99 -12.62
C THR A 99 13.32 1.42 -11.68
N LYS A 100 13.29 0.89 -10.44
CA LYS A 100 12.21 1.07 -9.46
C LYS A 100 10.82 0.73 -10.02
N SER A 101 10.75 -0.08 -11.09
CA SER A 101 9.51 -0.38 -11.79
C SER A 101 8.67 -1.44 -11.08
N ASP A 102 7.35 -1.39 -11.29
CA ASP A 102 6.39 -2.36 -10.74
C ASP A 102 6.69 -3.77 -11.23
N HIS A 103 7.12 -3.93 -12.48
CA HIS A 103 7.48 -5.22 -13.05
C HIS A 103 8.65 -5.89 -12.31
N HIS A 104 9.72 -5.14 -12.06
CA HIS A 104 10.87 -5.68 -11.33
C HIS A 104 10.57 -5.89 -9.86
N ALA A 105 9.77 -5.00 -9.24
CA ALA A 105 9.28 -5.19 -7.87
C ALA A 105 8.47 -6.49 -7.72
N PHE A 106 7.58 -6.77 -8.66
CA PHE A 106 6.79 -7.99 -8.69
C PHE A 106 7.68 -9.23 -8.73
N ARG A 107 8.68 -9.24 -9.62
CA ARG A 107 9.67 -10.35 -9.74
C ARG A 107 10.48 -10.54 -8.46
N GLU A 108 10.88 -9.45 -7.80
CA GLU A 108 11.59 -9.49 -6.53
C GLU A 108 10.74 -10.12 -5.41
N LEU A 109 9.46 -9.74 -5.32
CA LEU A 109 8.56 -10.32 -4.31
C LEU A 109 8.24 -11.79 -4.60
N GLN A 110 8.23 -12.21 -5.87
CA GLN A 110 8.19 -13.65 -6.22
C GLN A 110 9.45 -14.38 -5.76
N ALA A 111 10.63 -13.81 -6.00
CA ALA A 111 11.90 -14.40 -5.58
C ALA A 111 12.02 -14.51 -4.05
N LYS A 112 11.38 -13.61 -3.31
CA LYS A 112 11.30 -13.61 -1.84
C LYS A 112 10.19 -14.52 -1.29
N GLY A 113 9.38 -15.14 -2.15
CA GLY A 113 8.30 -16.04 -1.76
C GLY A 113 7.02 -15.36 -1.25
N ILE A 114 6.93 -14.03 -1.32
CA ILE A 114 5.73 -13.27 -0.90
C ILE A 114 4.60 -13.43 -1.93
N ILE A 115 4.94 -13.41 -3.20
CA ILE A 115 4.01 -13.60 -4.32
C ILE A 115 4.28 -14.95 -4.96
N ALA A 116 3.22 -15.70 -5.25
CA ALA A 116 3.33 -16.99 -5.92
C ALA A 116 3.96 -16.86 -7.31
N ASN A 117 4.81 -17.82 -7.68
CA ASN A 117 5.55 -17.80 -8.96
C ASN A 117 4.64 -17.83 -10.21
N ASN A 118 3.42 -18.38 -10.07
CA ASN A 118 2.42 -18.47 -11.13
C ASN A 118 1.40 -17.33 -11.12
N ALA A 119 1.57 -16.31 -10.27
CA ALA A 119 0.66 -15.19 -10.19
C ALA A 119 0.82 -14.25 -11.41
N ASP A 120 -0.30 -13.62 -11.81
CA ASP A 120 -0.32 -12.62 -12.88
C ASP A 120 -0.14 -11.22 -12.31
N PRO A 121 0.85 -10.42 -12.75
CA PRO A 121 1.03 -9.06 -12.31
C PRO A 121 -0.15 -8.13 -12.66
N GLY A 122 -0.93 -8.45 -13.69
CA GLY A 122 -2.13 -7.71 -14.08
C GLY A 122 -3.39 -8.07 -13.28
N GLN A 123 -3.32 -9.07 -12.43
CA GLN A 123 -4.45 -9.52 -11.62
C GLN A 123 -4.90 -8.44 -10.63
N VAL A 124 -6.20 -8.18 -10.60
CA VAL A 124 -6.86 -7.40 -9.55
C VAL A 124 -6.94 -8.25 -8.27
N ILE A 125 -6.72 -7.66 -7.12
CA ILE A 125 -6.59 -8.38 -5.86
C ILE A 125 -7.64 -7.95 -4.84
N SER A 126 -8.05 -8.91 -4.00
CA SER A 126 -8.93 -8.65 -2.85
C SER A 126 -8.18 -7.98 -1.70
N GLY A 127 -8.94 -7.38 -0.78
CA GLY A 127 -8.37 -6.73 0.40
C GLY A 127 -7.55 -7.65 1.28
N LEU A 128 -8.02 -8.88 1.50
CA LEU A 128 -7.28 -9.87 2.29
C LEU A 128 -5.94 -10.24 1.65
N THR A 129 -5.92 -10.43 0.33
CA THR A 129 -4.69 -10.72 -0.40
C THR A 129 -3.73 -9.54 -0.33
N ALA A 130 -4.23 -8.32 -0.54
CA ALA A 130 -3.42 -7.11 -0.42
C ALA A 130 -2.81 -6.95 0.97
N LEU A 131 -3.62 -7.13 2.02
CA LEU A 131 -3.16 -7.01 3.41
C LEU A 131 -2.10 -8.06 3.76
N THR A 132 -2.26 -9.30 3.30
CA THR A 132 -1.26 -10.37 3.49
C THR A 132 0.07 -9.97 2.87
N ILE A 133 0.08 -9.54 1.61
CA ILE A 133 1.29 -9.12 0.90
C ILE A 133 1.94 -7.92 1.59
N ILE A 134 1.16 -6.92 1.99
CA ILE A 134 1.67 -5.74 2.70
C ILE A 134 2.32 -6.16 4.02
N THR A 135 1.66 -7.03 4.79
CA THR A 135 2.17 -7.52 6.08
C THR A 135 3.50 -8.27 5.91
N ASP A 136 3.59 -9.15 4.92
CA ASP A 136 4.82 -9.89 4.62
C ASP A 136 5.96 -8.93 4.20
N CYS A 137 5.65 -7.92 3.39
CA CYS A 137 6.60 -6.87 3.02
C CYS A 137 7.09 -6.07 4.24
N ILE A 138 6.21 -5.75 5.18
CA ILE A 138 6.56 -5.08 6.44
C ILE A 138 7.50 -5.95 7.26
N ASN A 139 7.21 -7.25 7.38
CA ASN A 139 8.02 -8.19 8.14
C ASN A 139 9.44 -8.29 7.56
N ILE A 140 9.57 -8.41 6.24
CA ILE A 140 10.88 -8.42 5.57
C ILE A 140 11.61 -7.10 5.76
N SER A 141 10.92 -5.96 5.67
CA SER A 141 11.56 -4.65 5.83
C SER A 141 12.16 -4.47 7.22
N LYS A 142 11.60 -5.12 8.23
CA LYS A 142 12.09 -5.12 9.62
C LYS A 142 13.16 -6.19 9.90
N GLY A 143 13.60 -6.94 8.87
CA GLY A 143 14.60 -7.99 9.01
C GLY A 143 14.03 -9.35 9.48
N GLY A 144 12.72 -9.55 9.40
CA GLY A 144 12.06 -10.84 9.59
C GLY A 144 12.22 -11.74 8.36
N GLU A 145 12.23 -13.06 8.58
CA GLU A 145 12.03 -14.05 7.52
C GLU A 145 10.53 -14.28 7.32
N VAL A 146 10.11 -14.60 6.09
CA VAL A 146 8.73 -14.94 5.74
C VAL A 146 8.43 -16.39 6.10
#